data_7971f76cc30eb300d94890a61c46343b
#
_entry.id   7971f76cc30eb300d94890a61c46343b
#
_cell.length_a   1.000
_cell.length_b   1.000
_cell.length_c   1.000
_cell.angle_alpha   90.00
_cell.angle_beta   90.00
_cell.angle_gamma   90.00
#
_symmetry.space_group_name_H-M   'P 1'
#
loop_
_entity.id
_entity.type
_entity.pdbx_description
1 polymer ?
#
loop_
_entity_poly.entity_id
_entity_poly.type
_entity_poly.pdbx_seq_one_letter_code
_entity_poly.pdbx_strand_id
1 'polypeptide(L)'
;MQVFFDTNVLMYLYGGGNPRKQAKAAELFSVQVRSGRAVVSTQVVQEFYAVATRKLGMAQDVAGRIVRSLLNLPLVVIDADLLLAALAVQERYQISFWDALIVAAAEAGGAQVLYTEDLNDGQQYGQVLARNPFRE
;
A
#
# COMPACT_ATOMS: atom_id res chain seq x y z
N MET A 1 5.41 1.02 15.83
CA MET A 1 5.40 0.02 14.76
C MET A 1 4.81 0.64 13.50
N GLN A 2 5.57 0.67 12.41
CA GLN A 2 5.08 1.20 11.14
C GLN A 2 4.30 0.13 10.38
N VAL A 3 3.30 0.58 9.63
CA VAL A 3 2.39 -0.27 8.87
C VAL A 3 2.30 0.27 7.44
N PHE A 4 2.58 -0.57 6.46
CA PHE A 4 2.54 -0.18 5.05
C PHE A 4 1.20 -0.60 4.43
N PHE A 5 0.63 0.27 3.60
CA PHE A 5 -0.63 0.02 2.90
C PHE A 5 -0.39 -0.13 1.40
N ASP A 6 -0.76 -1.28 0.86
CA ASP A 6 -0.76 -1.51 -0.58
C ASP A 6 -1.93 -0.78 -1.23
N THR A 7 -1.83 -0.52 -2.51
CA THR A 7 -2.82 0.23 -3.30
C THR A 7 -4.22 -0.35 -3.18
N ASN A 8 -4.36 -1.68 -3.25
CA ASN A 8 -5.67 -2.32 -3.22
C ASN A 8 -6.46 -1.98 -1.95
N VAL A 9 -5.78 -1.88 -0.81
CA VAL A 9 -6.44 -1.52 0.46
C VAL A 9 -6.93 -0.07 0.40
N LEU A 10 -6.09 0.84 -0.11
CA LEU A 10 -6.48 2.25 -0.24
C LEU A 10 -7.64 2.46 -1.20
N MET A 11 -7.71 1.66 -2.27
CA MET A 11 -8.79 1.78 -3.24
C MET A 11 -10.16 1.55 -2.61
N TYR A 12 -10.26 0.62 -1.64
CA TYR A 12 -11.53 0.36 -0.96
C TYR A 12 -12.03 1.56 -0.14
N LEU A 13 -11.14 2.47 0.27
CA LEU A 13 -11.56 3.67 1.00
C LEU A 13 -12.52 4.53 0.18
N TYR A 14 -12.38 4.51 -1.14
CA TYR A 14 -13.05 5.45 -2.04
C TYR A 14 -14.06 4.76 -2.95
N GLY A 15 -14.42 3.51 -2.66
CA GLY A 15 -15.38 2.75 -3.45
C GLY A 15 -14.97 1.31 -3.61
N GLY A 16 -15.01 0.80 -4.84
CA GLY A 16 -14.65 -0.58 -5.13
C GLY A 16 -15.78 -1.58 -5.00
N GLY A 17 -17.02 -1.11 -4.73
CA GLY A 17 -18.21 -1.94 -4.78
C GLY A 17 -18.38 -2.95 -3.65
N ASN A 18 -17.65 -2.80 -2.54
CA ASN A 18 -17.75 -3.71 -1.39
C ASN A 18 -17.83 -2.90 -0.10
N PRO A 19 -19.05 -2.66 0.43
CA PRO A 19 -19.23 -1.84 1.64
C PRO A 19 -18.51 -2.39 2.87
N ARG A 20 -18.44 -3.71 3.04
CA ARG A 20 -17.73 -4.33 4.17
C ARG A 20 -16.24 -4.03 4.12
N LYS A 21 -15.63 -4.19 2.95
CA LYS A 21 -14.20 -3.89 2.76
C LYS A 21 -13.93 -2.40 2.89
N GLN A 22 -14.84 -1.55 2.40
CA GLN A 22 -14.70 -0.11 2.53
C GLN A 22 -14.68 0.32 4.00
N ALA A 23 -15.62 -0.18 4.80
CA ALA A 23 -15.69 0.14 6.22
C ALA A 23 -14.44 -0.34 6.96
N LYS A 24 -13.97 -1.55 6.65
CA LYS A 24 -12.78 -2.12 7.28
C LYS A 24 -11.52 -1.33 6.91
N ALA A 25 -11.35 -1.00 5.63
CA ALA A 25 -10.22 -0.22 5.16
C ALA A 25 -10.20 1.18 5.80
N ALA A 26 -11.37 1.83 5.88
CA ALA A 26 -11.49 3.17 6.46
C ALA A 26 -11.11 3.17 7.94
N GLU A 27 -11.61 2.21 8.70
CA GLU A 27 -11.28 2.07 10.11
C GLU A 27 -9.78 1.85 10.32
N LEU A 28 -9.23 0.87 9.61
CA LEU A 28 -7.84 0.50 9.74
C LEU A 28 -6.89 1.63 9.36
N PHE A 29 -7.14 2.25 8.21
CA PHE A 29 -6.28 3.31 7.71
C PHE A 29 -6.33 4.54 8.62
N SER A 30 -7.54 4.94 9.05
CA SER A 30 -7.69 6.13 9.90
C SER A 30 -6.99 5.95 11.25
N VAL A 31 -7.05 4.77 11.84
CA VAL A 31 -6.34 4.48 13.10
C VAL A 31 -4.84 4.62 12.92
N GLN A 32 -4.29 4.05 11.85
CA GLN A 32 -2.85 4.08 11.61
C GLN A 32 -2.35 5.48 11.24
N VAL A 33 -3.13 6.23 10.48
CA VAL A 33 -2.79 7.62 10.13
C VAL A 33 -2.76 8.48 11.39
N ARG A 34 -3.79 8.39 12.25
CA ARG A 34 -3.85 9.19 13.48
C ARG A 34 -2.72 8.87 14.44
N SER A 35 -2.25 7.63 14.48
CA SER A 35 -1.15 7.23 15.35
C SER A 35 0.23 7.44 14.71
N GLY A 36 0.29 8.00 13.50
CA GLY A 36 1.55 8.28 12.81
C GLY A 36 2.28 7.06 12.31
N ARG A 37 1.58 5.93 12.13
CA ARG A 37 2.20 4.66 11.76
C ARG A 37 1.99 4.26 10.31
N ALA A 38 1.09 4.93 9.59
CA ALA A 38 0.79 4.59 8.20
C ALA A 38 1.94 5.03 7.29
N VAL A 39 2.44 4.10 6.48
CA VAL A 39 3.50 4.34 5.49
C VAL A 39 2.97 3.98 4.12
N VAL A 40 3.26 4.79 3.14
CA VAL A 40 2.97 4.51 1.72
C VAL A 40 4.23 4.77 0.89
N SER A 41 4.20 4.37 -0.38
CA SER A 41 5.29 4.65 -1.32
C SER A 41 4.80 5.47 -2.49
N THR A 42 5.73 6.04 -3.24
CA THR A 42 5.38 6.76 -4.48
C THR A 42 4.67 5.84 -5.47
N GLN A 43 5.03 4.54 -5.54
CA GLN A 43 4.31 3.58 -6.37
C GLN A 43 2.84 3.49 -5.99
N VAL A 44 2.55 3.34 -4.70
CA VAL A 44 1.17 3.22 -4.19
C VAL A 44 0.37 4.47 -4.54
N VAL A 45 0.95 5.65 -4.35
CA VAL A 45 0.28 6.91 -4.66
C VAL A 45 0.01 7.03 -6.17
N GLN A 46 0.99 6.67 -7.00
CA GLN A 46 0.84 6.68 -8.47
C GLN A 46 -0.26 5.73 -8.94
N GLU A 47 -0.26 4.50 -8.42
CA GLU A 47 -1.27 3.50 -8.76
C GLU A 47 -2.66 3.94 -8.29
N PHE A 48 -2.74 4.52 -7.10
CA PHE A 48 -4.00 5.06 -6.59
C PHE A 48 -4.58 6.09 -7.57
N TYR A 49 -3.79 7.08 -7.96
CA TYR A 49 -4.25 8.14 -8.85
C TYR A 49 -4.73 7.57 -10.19
N ALA A 50 -3.93 6.69 -10.78
CA ALA A 50 -4.25 6.11 -12.09
C ALA A 50 -5.54 5.30 -12.04
N VAL A 51 -5.74 4.47 -11.02
CA VAL A 51 -6.92 3.62 -10.89
C VAL A 51 -8.15 4.45 -10.50
N ALA A 52 -8.01 5.38 -9.56
CA ALA A 52 -9.12 6.22 -9.10
C ALA A 52 -9.72 7.03 -10.25
N THR A 53 -8.87 7.63 -11.08
CA THR A 53 -9.36 8.45 -12.19
C THR A 53 -9.89 7.62 -13.35
N ARG A 54 -9.29 6.46 -13.64
CA ARG A 54 -9.70 5.63 -14.77
C ARG A 54 -10.84 4.67 -14.46
N LYS A 55 -10.79 4.00 -13.32
CA LYS A 55 -11.76 2.93 -13.01
C LYS A 55 -12.89 3.39 -12.10
N LEU A 56 -12.59 4.24 -11.12
CA LEU A 56 -13.63 4.73 -10.20
C LEU A 56 -14.34 5.97 -10.70
N GLY A 57 -13.89 6.54 -11.81
CA GLY A 57 -14.48 7.76 -12.37
C GLY A 57 -14.29 8.98 -11.48
N MET A 58 -13.29 8.97 -10.61
CA MET A 58 -13.02 10.09 -9.73
C MET A 58 -12.49 11.28 -10.54
N ALA A 59 -13.00 12.48 -10.26
CA ALA A 59 -12.52 13.70 -10.92
C ALA A 59 -11.05 13.93 -10.57
N GLN A 60 -10.29 14.44 -11.53
CA GLN A 60 -8.85 14.64 -11.37
C GLN A 60 -8.51 15.56 -10.21
N ASP A 61 -9.29 16.62 -10.00
CA ASP A 61 -9.06 17.57 -8.90
C ASP A 61 -9.29 16.91 -7.53
N VAL A 62 -10.29 16.04 -7.43
CA VAL A 62 -10.56 15.28 -6.21
C VAL A 62 -9.42 14.28 -5.94
N ALA A 63 -9.07 13.48 -6.94
CA ALA A 63 -7.98 12.52 -6.82
C ALA A 63 -6.66 13.21 -6.50
N GLY A 64 -6.41 14.37 -7.10
CA GLY A 64 -5.20 15.16 -6.83
C GLY A 64 -5.10 15.64 -5.38
N ARG A 65 -6.23 16.03 -4.77
CA ARG A 65 -6.23 16.41 -3.34
C ARG A 65 -5.90 15.22 -2.45
N ILE A 66 -6.42 14.04 -2.79
CA ILE A 66 -6.11 12.83 -2.03
C ILE A 66 -4.63 12.49 -2.17
N VAL A 67 -4.08 12.58 -3.38
CA VAL A 67 -2.65 12.36 -3.62
C VAL A 67 -1.80 13.29 -2.74
N ARG A 68 -2.14 14.57 -2.67
CA ARG A 68 -1.40 15.52 -1.83
C ARG A 68 -1.45 15.11 -0.36
N SER A 69 -2.59 14.64 0.12
CA SER A 69 -2.72 14.13 1.50
C SER A 69 -1.87 12.89 1.73
N LEU A 70 -1.88 11.94 0.79
CA LEU A 70 -1.08 10.72 0.90
C LEU A 70 0.42 11.03 0.92
N LEU A 71 0.87 12.00 0.12
CA LEU A 71 2.28 12.39 0.07
C LEU A 71 2.77 13.02 1.37
N ASN A 72 1.88 13.46 2.24
CA ASN A 72 2.22 14.01 3.56
C ASN A 72 2.39 12.94 4.64
N LEU A 73 2.04 11.69 4.34
CA LEU A 73 2.30 10.57 5.26
C LEU A 73 3.79 10.19 5.19
N PRO A 74 4.30 9.42 6.16
CA PRO A 74 5.59 8.77 5.99
C PRO A 74 5.64 8.09 4.63
N LEU A 75 6.60 8.50 3.80
CA LEU A 75 6.61 8.18 2.37
C LEU A 75 7.94 7.56 1.97
N VAL A 76 7.86 6.41 1.30
CA VAL A 76 9.03 5.77 0.70
C VAL A 76 9.08 6.20 -0.77
N VAL A 77 10.16 6.88 -1.14
CA VAL A 77 10.39 7.28 -2.54
C VAL A 77 11.12 6.15 -3.24
N ILE A 78 10.57 5.69 -4.36
CA ILE A 78 11.19 4.62 -5.16
C ILE A 78 12.37 5.21 -5.92
N ASP A 79 13.57 4.78 -5.55
CA ASP A 79 14.81 5.19 -6.19
C ASP A 79 15.56 3.97 -6.76
N ALA A 80 16.76 4.17 -7.28
CA ALA A 80 17.53 3.10 -7.89
C ALA A 80 17.86 1.99 -6.88
N ASP A 81 18.24 2.36 -5.67
CA ASP A 81 18.58 1.36 -4.65
C ASP A 81 17.36 0.50 -4.30
N LEU A 82 16.19 1.10 -4.25
CA LEU A 82 14.96 0.36 -3.96
C LEU A 82 14.60 -0.59 -5.10
N LEU A 83 14.82 -0.18 -6.35
CA LEU A 83 14.60 -1.06 -7.50
C LEU A 83 15.52 -2.29 -7.42
N LEU A 84 16.77 -2.10 -7.04
CA LEU A 84 17.71 -3.21 -6.89
C LEU A 84 17.27 -4.14 -5.74
N ALA A 85 16.81 -3.56 -4.62
CA ALA A 85 16.28 -4.35 -3.51
C ALA A 85 15.07 -5.17 -3.94
N ALA A 86 14.19 -4.61 -4.78
CA ALA A 86 13.00 -5.31 -5.29
C ALA A 86 13.39 -6.50 -6.16
N LEU A 87 14.43 -6.38 -6.99
CA LEU A 87 14.93 -7.50 -7.78
C LEU A 87 15.38 -8.67 -6.90
N ALA A 88 16.06 -8.38 -5.79
CA ALA A 88 16.48 -9.40 -4.83
C ALA A 88 15.28 -10.06 -4.15
N VAL A 89 14.27 -9.29 -3.77
CA VAL A 89 13.03 -9.81 -3.18
C VAL A 89 12.31 -10.72 -4.18
N GLN A 90 12.21 -10.29 -5.43
CA GLN A 90 11.57 -11.07 -6.47
C GLN A 90 12.23 -12.43 -6.64
N GLU A 91 13.54 -12.45 -6.69
CA GLU A 91 14.30 -13.70 -6.84
C GLU A 91 14.10 -14.63 -5.65
N ARG A 92 14.17 -14.06 -4.43
CA ARG A 92 14.07 -14.86 -3.21
C ARG A 92 12.68 -15.49 -3.04
N TYR A 93 11.62 -14.72 -3.29
CA TYR A 93 10.24 -15.17 -2.99
C TYR A 93 9.45 -15.60 -4.21
N GLN A 94 9.99 -15.45 -5.42
CA GLN A 94 9.34 -15.86 -6.67
C GLN A 94 7.94 -15.23 -6.83
N ILE A 95 7.85 -13.95 -6.55
CA ILE A 95 6.64 -13.14 -6.71
C ILE A 95 6.81 -12.18 -7.89
N SER A 96 5.75 -11.48 -8.27
CA SER A 96 5.83 -10.50 -9.36
C SER A 96 6.78 -9.35 -8.98
N PHE A 97 7.34 -8.67 -9.98
CA PHE A 97 8.19 -7.50 -9.73
C PHE A 97 7.44 -6.42 -8.97
N TRP A 98 6.17 -6.18 -9.34
CA TRP A 98 5.37 -5.13 -8.69
C TRP A 98 5.10 -5.45 -7.22
N ASP A 99 4.82 -6.71 -6.89
CA ASP A 99 4.67 -7.15 -5.51
C ASP A 99 6.00 -7.09 -4.75
N ALA A 100 7.09 -7.44 -5.41
CA ALA A 100 8.43 -7.35 -4.81
C ALA A 100 8.78 -5.89 -4.49
N LEU A 101 8.38 -4.96 -5.34
CA LEU A 101 8.60 -3.54 -5.12
C LEU A 101 7.79 -3.02 -3.93
N ILE A 102 6.56 -3.50 -3.75
CA ILE A 102 5.74 -3.20 -2.56
C ILE A 102 6.44 -3.72 -1.29
N VAL A 103 6.90 -4.97 -1.31
CA VAL A 103 7.61 -5.56 -0.16
C VAL A 103 8.88 -4.78 0.16
N ALA A 104 9.69 -4.46 -0.86
CA ALA A 104 10.93 -3.72 -0.67
C ALA A 104 10.65 -2.32 -0.09
N ALA A 105 9.60 -1.64 -0.56
CA ALA A 105 9.21 -0.33 -0.05
C ALA A 105 8.74 -0.41 1.41
N ALA A 106 7.96 -1.42 1.74
CA ALA A 106 7.50 -1.64 3.12
C ALA A 106 8.70 -1.83 4.06
N GLU A 107 9.67 -2.63 3.65
CA GLU A 107 10.89 -2.88 4.43
C GLU A 107 11.71 -1.61 4.58
N ALA A 108 11.91 -0.86 3.49
CA ALA A 108 12.66 0.41 3.52
C ALA A 108 12.00 1.45 4.41
N GLY A 109 10.67 1.44 4.50
CA GLY A 109 9.91 2.34 5.36
C GLY A 109 9.84 1.91 6.81
N GLY A 110 10.52 0.82 7.17
CA GLY A 110 10.53 0.32 8.54
C GLY A 110 9.23 -0.35 8.96
N ALA A 111 8.40 -0.75 8.00
CA ALA A 111 7.12 -1.38 8.32
C ALA A 111 7.33 -2.82 8.81
N GLN A 112 6.61 -3.18 9.86
CA GLN A 112 6.56 -4.55 10.36
C GLN A 112 5.39 -5.32 9.77
N VAL A 113 4.35 -4.60 9.33
CA VAL A 113 3.16 -5.19 8.72
C VAL A 113 2.89 -4.49 7.39
N LEU A 114 2.54 -5.30 6.39
CA LEU A 114 2.10 -4.86 5.07
C LEU A 114 0.67 -5.35 4.87
N TYR A 115 -0.27 -4.41 4.79
CA TYR A 115 -1.67 -4.75 4.48
C TYR A 115 -1.86 -4.82 2.97
N THR A 116 -2.22 -6.00 2.48
CA THR A 116 -2.41 -6.28 1.05
C THR A 116 -3.32 -7.49 0.85
N GLU A 117 -4.05 -7.51 -0.27
CA GLU A 117 -4.80 -8.70 -0.70
C GLU A 117 -4.00 -9.59 -1.65
N ASP A 118 -2.87 -9.11 -2.16
CA ASP A 118 -2.18 -9.74 -3.30
C ASP A 118 -1.13 -10.76 -2.90
N LEU A 119 -0.66 -10.72 -1.65
CA LEU A 119 0.36 -11.64 -1.15
C LEU A 119 -0.26 -12.69 -0.22
N ASN A 120 0.53 -13.70 0.11
CA ASN A 120 0.06 -14.75 1.03
C ASN A 120 -0.15 -14.19 2.43
N ASP A 121 -1.39 -14.26 2.91
CA ASP A 121 -1.74 -13.79 4.25
C ASP A 121 -0.96 -14.57 5.30
N GLY A 122 -0.29 -13.84 6.19
CA GLY A 122 0.51 -14.41 7.26
C GLY A 122 1.92 -14.80 6.87
N GLN A 123 2.33 -14.59 5.63
CA GLN A 123 3.70 -14.90 5.23
C GLN A 123 4.65 -13.77 5.60
N GLN A 124 5.83 -14.16 6.07
CA GLN A 124 6.91 -13.24 6.39
C GLN A 124 7.78 -13.02 5.15
N TYR A 125 7.97 -11.76 4.78
CA TYR A 125 8.85 -11.35 3.68
C TYR A 125 9.96 -10.49 4.30
N GLY A 126 11.12 -11.10 4.60
CA GLY A 126 12.17 -10.39 5.34
C GLY A 126 11.66 -9.94 6.71
N GLN A 127 11.68 -8.65 6.97
CA GLN A 127 11.21 -8.05 8.22
C GLN A 127 9.70 -7.76 8.21
N VAL A 128 9.03 -7.99 7.09
CA VAL A 128 7.66 -7.54 6.87
C VAL A 128 6.70 -8.72 6.88
N LEU A 129 5.65 -8.64 7.69
CA LEU A 129 4.58 -9.62 7.76
C LEU A 129 3.42 -9.16 6.87
N ALA A 130 3.08 -9.95 5.86
CA ALA A 130 1.92 -9.66 5.00
C ALA A 130 0.62 -10.06 5.69
N ARG A 131 -0.36 -9.16 5.66
CA ARG A 131 -1.69 -9.40 6.22
C ARG A 131 -2.77 -8.95 5.24
N ASN A 132 -3.74 -9.80 5.01
CA ASN A 132 -4.96 -9.43 4.31
C ASN A 132 -5.94 -8.89 5.36
N PRO A 133 -6.24 -7.59 5.39
CA PRO A 133 -7.07 -7.00 6.45
C PRO A 133 -8.54 -7.39 6.33
N PHE A 134 -8.94 -7.95 5.17
CA PHE A 134 -10.33 -8.29 4.88
C PHE A 134 -10.64 -9.77 5.17
N ARG A 135 -9.64 -10.53 5.51
CA ARG A 135 -9.80 -11.95 5.80
C ARG A 135 -10.23 -12.14 7.25
N GLU A 136 -11.21 -12.96 7.44
CA GLU A 136 -11.76 -13.27 8.77
C GLU A 136 -11.08 -14.49 9.38
#